data_2476c138bffd10f28215cf539e478a74
#
_entry.id   2476c138bffd10f28215cf539e478a74
#
_cell.length_a   1.000
_cell.length_b   1.000
_cell.length_c   1.000
_cell.angle_alpha   90.00
_cell.angle_beta   90.00
_cell.angle_gamma   90.00
#
_symmetry.space_group_name_H-M   'P 1'
#
loop_
_entity.id
_entity.type
_entity.pdbx_description
1 polymer ?
#
loop_
_entity_poly.entity_id
_entity_poly.type
_entity_poly.pdbx_seq_one_letter_code
_entity_poly.pdbx_strand_id
1 'polypeptide(L)'
;MTRAPFALLGGGWVSAAGSGMLREGSPPKFPAGPPQIPPAGELFDHPLGRYGRFDDFTKMGCAAVALALRDSKVKTGGEKLPIGAVLSTEFESTTTDLAYYETTMVLDGAMASPNLFSYTLPGIVLGECAVHFGLIGPTFCLGESNKRGIAALSTALRMLERGSCEGILAGWVDDPTVLGEQTDRAAGALFVYLTATETDTAIARLTRNA
;
A
#
# COMPACT_ATOMS: atom_id res chain seq x y z
N MET A 1 27.08 -19.87 2.14
CA MET A 1 26.90 -18.94 1.01
C MET A 1 26.22 -17.69 1.57
N THR A 2 26.94 -16.57 1.61
CA THR A 2 26.36 -15.28 2.01
C THR A 2 25.38 -14.87 0.90
N ARG A 3 24.08 -14.82 1.21
CA ARG A 3 23.08 -14.34 0.24
C ARG A 3 23.32 -12.88 -0.05
N ALA A 4 23.19 -12.48 -1.33
CA ALA A 4 23.29 -11.09 -1.72
C ALA A 4 22.25 -10.26 -0.94
N PRO A 5 22.61 -9.08 -0.40
CA PRO A 5 21.68 -8.23 0.29
C PRO A 5 20.63 -7.66 -0.69
N PHE A 6 19.41 -7.44 -0.19
CA PHE A 6 18.37 -6.73 -0.92
C PHE A 6 18.55 -5.23 -0.74
N ALA A 7 18.30 -4.44 -1.77
CA ALA A 7 18.34 -3.00 -1.72
C ALA A 7 16.96 -2.40 -1.42
N LEU A 8 16.86 -1.57 -0.38
CA LEU A 8 15.73 -0.69 -0.13
C LEU A 8 15.99 0.63 -0.87
N LEU A 9 15.18 0.92 -1.88
CA LEU A 9 15.38 2.07 -2.77
C LEU A 9 14.57 3.31 -2.38
N GLY A 10 13.46 3.13 -1.68
CA GLY A 10 12.60 4.21 -1.25
C GLY A 10 11.39 3.70 -0.48
N GLY A 11 10.62 4.61 0.08
CA GLY A 11 9.37 4.29 0.73
C GLY A 11 8.49 5.51 0.91
N GLY A 12 7.18 5.25 1.02
CA GLY A 12 6.15 6.27 1.23
C GLY A 12 5.19 5.85 2.32
N TRP A 13 4.69 6.82 3.05
CA TRP A 13 3.77 6.58 4.16
C TRP A 13 2.69 7.65 4.26
N VAL A 14 1.56 7.26 4.85
CA VAL A 14 0.40 8.11 5.18
C VAL A 14 -0.10 7.71 6.56
N SER A 15 -0.41 8.67 7.41
CA SER A 15 -0.93 8.47 8.76
C SER A 15 -1.67 9.69 9.29
N ALA A 16 -2.13 9.66 10.53
CA ALA A 16 -2.66 10.84 11.21
C ALA A 16 -1.59 11.93 11.48
N ALA A 17 -0.30 11.59 11.43
CA ALA A 17 0.80 12.56 11.52
C ALA A 17 1.13 13.25 10.20
N GLY A 18 0.45 12.91 9.10
CA GLY A 18 0.72 13.39 7.75
C GLY A 18 1.14 12.29 6.80
N SER A 19 1.92 12.67 5.81
CA SER A 19 2.48 11.78 4.79
C SER A 19 3.92 12.18 4.47
N GLY A 20 4.70 11.27 3.88
CA GLY A 20 6.07 11.59 3.52
C GLY A 20 6.81 10.43 2.86
N MET A 21 8.06 10.70 2.52
CA MET A 21 9.00 9.79 1.91
C MET A 21 10.15 9.45 2.86
N LEU A 22 10.72 8.24 2.77
CA LEU A 22 11.78 7.82 3.69
C LEU A 22 13.08 8.62 3.52
N ARG A 23 13.39 9.10 2.31
CA ARG A 23 14.58 9.92 2.04
C ARG A 23 14.51 11.33 2.63
N GLU A 24 13.33 11.83 2.97
CA GLU A 24 13.14 13.14 3.59
C GLU A 24 13.62 13.19 5.05
N GLY A 25 14.04 12.04 5.59
CA GLY A 25 14.79 11.96 6.84
C GLY A 25 13.98 11.93 8.12
N SER A 26 12.67 12.15 8.08
CA SER A 26 11.80 12.00 9.24
C SER A 26 11.26 10.59 9.31
N PRO A 27 11.46 9.85 10.41
CA PRO A 27 10.89 8.51 10.54
C PRO A 27 9.37 8.58 10.53
N PRO A 28 8.68 7.66 9.84
CA PRO A 28 7.23 7.62 9.81
C PRO A 28 6.66 7.42 11.21
N LYS A 29 5.60 8.18 11.53
CA LYS A 29 4.87 8.07 12.81
C LYS A 29 3.44 7.71 12.52
N PHE A 30 2.89 6.80 13.31
CA PHE A 30 1.52 6.31 13.17
C PHE A 30 0.75 6.48 14.49
N PRO A 31 0.41 7.73 14.87
CA PRO A 31 -0.47 7.98 16.01
C PRO A 31 -1.90 7.53 15.67
N ALA A 32 -2.71 7.30 16.71
CA ALA A 32 -4.15 7.14 16.54
C ALA A 32 -4.78 8.43 15.97
N GLY A 33 -5.84 8.25 15.18
CA GLY A 33 -6.58 9.34 14.57
C GLY A 33 -6.76 9.18 13.06
N PRO A 34 -7.58 10.04 12.44
CA PRO A 34 -7.86 9.98 11.01
C PRO A 34 -6.60 10.28 10.18
N PRO A 35 -6.35 9.51 9.11
CA PRO A 35 -5.17 9.71 8.27
C PRO A 35 -5.27 11.02 7.48
N GLN A 36 -4.15 11.73 7.33
CA GLN A 36 -4.04 12.91 6.50
C GLN A 36 -3.60 12.50 5.08
N ILE A 37 -4.57 12.16 4.25
CA ILE A 37 -4.32 11.70 2.88
C ILE A 37 -4.05 12.92 1.99
N PRO A 38 -2.91 13.01 1.29
CA PRO A 38 -2.64 14.13 0.38
C PRO A 38 -3.64 14.17 -0.78
N PRO A 39 -3.95 15.37 -1.32
CA PRO A 39 -4.79 15.50 -2.50
C PRO A 39 -4.18 14.82 -3.72
N ALA A 40 -5.02 14.32 -4.62
CA ALA A 40 -4.59 13.59 -5.81
C ALA A 40 -3.55 14.35 -6.66
N GLY A 41 -3.68 15.67 -6.78
CA GLY A 41 -2.76 16.51 -7.56
C GLY A 41 -1.34 16.60 -6.99
N GLU A 42 -1.15 16.24 -5.72
CA GLU A 42 0.17 16.17 -5.08
C GLU A 42 0.79 14.77 -5.19
N LEU A 43 -0.04 13.76 -5.45
CA LEU A 43 0.37 12.34 -5.47
C LEU A 43 0.69 11.84 -6.88
N PHE A 44 -0.08 12.26 -7.87
CA PHE A 44 -0.06 11.66 -9.20
C PHE A 44 0.33 12.67 -10.28
N ASP A 45 1.31 12.33 -11.11
CA ASP A 45 1.75 13.16 -12.24
C ASP A 45 0.68 13.21 -13.35
N HIS A 46 -0.21 12.22 -13.39
CA HIS A 46 -1.35 12.16 -14.30
C HIS A 46 -2.65 11.94 -13.52
N PRO A 47 -3.77 12.55 -13.95
CA PRO A 47 -5.04 12.42 -13.25
C PRO A 47 -5.47 10.96 -13.09
N LEU A 48 -5.75 10.54 -11.86
CA LEU A 48 -6.39 9.27 -11.55
C LEU A 48 -7.91 9.49 -11.50
N GLY A 49 -8.57 9.33 -12.64
CA GLY A 49 -9.97 9.74 -12.83
C GLY A 49 -10.97 9.08 -11.87
N ARG A 50 -10.61 7.92 -11.27
CA ARG A 50 -11.45 7.23 -10.30
C ARG A 50 -11.12 7.53 -8.84
N TYR A 51 -10.06 8.29 -8.56
CA TYR A 51 -9.57 8.54 -7.20
C TYR A 51 -10.66 9.09 -6.25
N GLY A 52 -11.55 9.93 -6.75
CA GLY A 52 -12.69 10.46 -5.96
C GLY A 52 -13.73 9.40 -5.55
N ARG A 53 -13.68 8.19 -6.11
CA ARG A 53 -14.56 7.08 -5.76
C ARG A 53 -13.93 6.10 -4.78
N PHE A 54 -12.61 6.18 -4.55
CA PHE A 54 -11.90 5.30 -3.65
C PHE A 54 -12.38 5.50 -2.22
N ASP A 55 -12.47 4.42 -1.47
CA ASP A 55 -12.57 4.47 -0.03
C ASP A 55 -11.24 4.94 0.60
N ASP A 56 -11.24 5.25 1.87
CA ASP A 56 -10.05 5.80 2.53
C ASP A 56 -8.93 4.76 2.66
N PHE A 57 -9.26 3.47 2.82
CA PHE A 57 -8.31 2.38 2.80
C PHE A 57 -7.54 2.34 1.45
N THR A 58 -8.27 2.39 0.33
CA THR A 58 -7.66 2.41 -1.01
C THR A 58 -6.87 3.69 -1.27
N LYS A 59 -7.38 4.85 -0.84
CA LYS A 59 -6.65 6.13 -0.96
C LYS A 59 -5.33 6.12 -0.20
N MET A 60 -5.33 5.64 1.06
CA MET A 60 -4.10 5.54 1.87
C MET A 60 -3.05 4.66 1.19
N GLY A 61 -3.47 3.47 0.74
CA GLY A 61 -2.56 2.54 0.07
C GLY A 61 -1.99 3.10 -1.24
N CYS A 62 -2.84 3.66 -2.10
CA CYS A 62 -2.41 4.28 -3.36
C CYS A 62 -1.48 5.49 -3.12
N ALA A 63 -1.76 6.31 -2.10
CA ALA A 63 -0.91 7.44 -1.74
C ALA A 63 0.48 6.98 -1.26
N ALA A 64 0.53 5.99 -0.37
CA ALA A 64 1.81 5.45 0.11
C ALA A 64 2.62 4.79 -1.01
N VAL A 65 1.99 4.08 -1.95
CA VAL A 65 2.64 3.53 -3.15
C VAL A 65 3.17 4.64 -4.06
N ALA A 66 2.37 5.68 -4.34
CA ALA A 66 2.80 6.83 -5.14
C ALA A 66 4.06 7.48 -4.57
N LEU A 67 4.05 7.74 -3.25
CA LEU A 67 5.20 8.30 -2.54
C LEU A 67 6.41 7.36 -2.55
N ALA A 68 6.23 6.04 -2.39
CA ALA A 68 7.31 5.06 -2.44
C ALA A 68 7.98 4.99 -3.82
N LEU A 69 7.20 5.01 -4.90
CA LEU A 69 7.72 5.02 -6.27
C LEU A 69 8.48 6.32 -6.55
N ARG A 70 7.94 7.46 -6.12
CA ARG A 70 8.59 8.78 -6.25
C ARG A 70 9.91 8.83 -5.46
N ASP A 71 9.93 8.37 -4.22
CA ASP A 71 11.12 8.31 -3.37
C ASP A 71 12.21 7.43 -3.97
N SER A 72 11.81 6.34 -4.61
CA SER A 72 12.70 5.41 -5.32
C SER A 72 13.13 5.91 -6.70
N LYS A 73 12.62 7.06 -7.15
CA LYS A 73 12.86 7.64 -8.49
C LYS A 73 12.45 6.73 -9.65
N VAL A 74 11.45 5.86 -9.41
CA VAL A 74 10.86 5.03 -10.45
C VAL A 74 10.02 5.92 -11.36
N LYS A 75 10.32 5.91 -12.66
CA LYS A 75 9.52 6.63 -13.66
C LYS A 75 8.24 5.85 -13.95
N THR A 76 7.10 6.49 -13.77
CA THR A 76 5.77 5.95 -14.04
C THR A 76 5.11 6.68 -15.20
N GLY A 77 3.98 6.16 -15.72
CA GLY A 77 3.21 6.83 -16.78
C GLY A 77 3.72 6.59 -18.20
N GLY A 78 4.67 5.69 -18.39
CA GLY A 78 5.21 5.32 -19.71
C GLY A 78 5.07 3.83 -20.00
N GLU A 79 6.20 3.11 -19.96
CA GLU A 79 6.25 1.67 -20.18
C GLU A 79 5.68 0.87 -19.01
N LYS A 80 5.28 -0.37 -19.27
CA LYS A 80 4.89 -1.32 -18.24
C LYS A 80 6.11 -1.72 -17.39
N LEU A 81 5.92 -1.74 -16.08
CA LEU A 81 6.98 -1.97 -15.11
C LEU A 81 6.89 -3.41 -14.54
N PRO A 82 7.95 -4.23 -14.62
CA PRO A 82 7.97 -5.58 -14.05
C PRO A 82 8.13 -5.56 -12.52
N ILE A 83 7.32 -4.71 -11.86
CA ILE A 83 7.30 -4.50 -10.42
C ILE A 83 6.12 -5.26 -9.84
N GLY A 84 6.40 -6.12 -8.86
CA GLY A 84 5.38 -6.78 -8.05
C GLY A 84 4.91 -5.92 -6.88
N ALA A 85 3.84 -6.35 -6.21
CA ALA A 85 3.38 -5.67 -5.01
C ALA A 85 2.77 -6.65 -3.99
N VAL A 86 3.14 -6.50 -2.73
CA VAL A 86 2.58 -7.28 -1.62
C VAL A 86 2.08 -6.33 -0.55
N LEU A 87 0.81 -6.48 -0.22
CA LEU A 87 0.12 -5.77 0.85
C LEU A 87 -0.16 -6.73 2.00
N SER A 88 0.05 -6.32 3.23
CA SER A 88 -0.54 -6.97 4.40
C SER A 88 -1.46 -6.02 5.15
N THR A 89 -2.47 -6.58 5.82
CA THR A 89 -3.48 -5.81 6.56
C THR A 89 -4.05 -6.64 7.70
N GLU A 90 -4.39 -5.99 8.81
CA GLU A 90 -5.07 -6.62 9.95
C GLU A 90 -6.59 -6.47 9.87
N PHE A 91 -7.05 -5.30 9.40
CA PHE A 91 -8.47 -4.95 9.37
C PHE A 91 -9.09 -5.10 7.98
N GLU A 92 -8.27 -5.27 6.95
CA GLU A 92 -8.70 -5.43 5.56
C GLU A 92 -9.59 -4.25 5.11
N SER A 93 -10.59 -4.53 4.27
CA SER A 93 -11.62 -3.58 3.83
C SER A 93 -12.85 -3.55 4.74
N THR A 94 -12.76 -4.04 5.99
CA THR A 94 -13.93 -4.31 6.83
C THR A 94 -14.80 -3.06 7.05
N THR A 95 -14.21 -1.87 7.17
CA THR A 95 -14.96 -0.60 7.28
C THR A 95 -15.84 -0.39 6.04
N THR A 96 -15.32 -0.61 4.85
CA THR A 96 -16.05 -0.50 3.59
C THR A 96 -17.07 -1.62 3.41
N ASP A 97 -16.74 -2.84 3.86
CA ASP A 97 -17.65 -4.00 3.82
C ASP A 97 -18.91 -3.75 4.67
N LEU A 98 -18.74 -3.19 5.86
CA LEU A 98 -19.87 -2.81 6.72
C LEU A 98 -20.70 -1.71 6.08
N ALA A 99 -20.06 -0.66 5.55
CA ALA A 99 -20.76 0.42 4.86
C ALA A 99 -21.52 -0.10 3.63
N TYR A 100 -20.95 -1.04 2.88
CA TYR A 100 -21.64 -1.71 1.78
C TYR A 100 -22.84 -2.52 2.29
N TYR A 101 -22.62 -3.35 3.31
CA TYR A 101 -23.67 -4.19 3.91
C TYR A 101 -24.88 -3.35 4.35
N GLU A 102 -24.68 -2.20 4.99
CA GLU A 102 -25.75 -1.30 5.38
C GLU A 102 -26.62 -0.89 4.19
N THR A 103 -26.01 -0.65 3.00
CA THR A 103 -26.79 -0.30 1.80
C THR A 103 -27.62 -1.45 1.29
N THR A 104 -27.24 -2.71 1.56
CA THR A 104 -28.01 -3.90 1.15
C THR A 104 -29.24 -4.13 2.02
N MET A 105 -29.28 -3.58 3.21
CA MET A 105 -30.42 -3.72 4.13
C MET A 105 -31.59 -2.77 3.80
N VAL A 106 -31.38 -1.82 2.90
CA VAL A 106 -32.41 -0.86 2.50
C VAL A 106 -33.20 -1.38 1.32
N LEU A 107 -34.54 -1.40 1.42
CA LEU A 107 -35.47 -1.83 0.35
C LEU A 107 -35.09 -3.18 -0.27
N ASP A 108 -34.83 -4.19 0.56
CA ASP A 108 -34.46 -5.54 0.14
C ASP A 108 -33.28 -5.59 -0.87
N GLY A 109 -32.30 -4.71 -0.66
CA GLY A 109 -31.08 -4.62 -1.48
C GLY A 109 -31.19 -3.71 -2.71
N ALA A 110 -32.36 -3.08 -2.95
CA ALA A 110 -32.51 -2.19 -4.10
C ALA A 110 -31.60 -0.93 -4.05
N MET A 111 -31.08 -0.61 -2.86
CA MET A 111 -30.17 0.50 -2.64
C MET A 111 -28.71 0.07 -2.46
N ALA A 112 -28.38 -1.20 -2.74
CA ALA A 112 -26.99 -1.70 -2.68
C ALA A 112 -26.06 -0.82 -3.53
N SER A 113 -24.98 -0.33 -2.94
CA SER A 113 -24.06 0.61 -3.59
C SER A 113 -23.03 -0.12 -4.48
N PRO A 114 -23.09 0.00 -5.81
CA PRO A 114 -22.08 -0.60 -6.69
C PRO A 114 -20.68 0.02 -6.48
N ASN A 115 -20.63 1.28 -6.02
CA ASN A 115 -19.37 1.95 -5.73
C ASN A 115 -18.69 1.33 -4.52
N LEU A 116 -19.39 1.19 -3.39
CA LEU A 116 -18.83 0.56 -2.18
C LEU A 116 -18.44 -0.90 -2.48
N PHE A 117 -19.28 -1.65 -3.19
CA PHE A 117 -18.98 -3.02 -3.58
C PHE A 117 -17.63 -3.17 -4.28
N SER A 118 -17.25 -2.20 -5.11
CA SER A 118 -15.98 -2.22 -5.84
C SER A 118 -14.75 -2.18 -4.93
N TYR A 119 -14.91 -1.76 -3.66
CA TYR A 119 -13.81 -1.60 -2.69
C TYR A 119 -13.92 -2.54 -1.49
N THR A 120 -14.77 -3.57 -1.56
CA THR A 120 -14.91 -4.60 -0.49
C THR A 120 -13.79 -5.66 -0.50
N LEU A 121 -12.81 -5.55 -1.37
CA LEU A 121 -11.65 -6.45 -1.42
C LEU A 121 -10.36 -5.69 -1.12
N PRO A 122 -9.60 -6.06 -0.10
CA PRO A 122 -8.38 -5.32 0.26
C PRO A 122 -7.32 -5.31 -0.86
N GLY A 123 -7.34 -6.32 -1.74
CA GLY A 123 -6.47 -6.38 -2.91
C GLY A 123 -6.74 -5.32 -3.97
N ILE A 124 -7.85 -4.57 -3.89
CA ILE A 124 -8.17 -3.52 -4.87
C ILE A 124 -7.14 -2.38 -4.85
N VAL A 125 -6.54 -2.09 -3.70
CA VAL A 125 -5.41 -1.16 -3.56
C VAL A 125 -4.32 -1.48 -4.58
N LEU A 126 -3.91 -2.75 -4.64
CA LEU A 126 -2.86 -3.20 -5.56
C LEU A 126 -3.32 -3.17 -7.00
N GLY A 127 -4.60 -3.49 -7.26
CA GLY A 127 -5.21 -3.42 -8.59
C GLY A 127 -5.24 -1.99 -9.14
N GLU A 128 -5.68 -1.01 -8.34
CA GLU A 128 -5.70 0.39 -8.73
C GLU A 128 -4.27 0.94 -8.95
N CYS A 129 -3.33 0.58 -8.08
CA CYS A 129 -1.91 0.91 -8.28
C CYS A 129 -1.34 0.28 -9.56
N ALA A 130 -1.63 -1.00 -9.82
CA ALA A 130 -1.14 -1.70 -11.00
C ALA A 130 -1.64 -1.03 -12.31
N VAL A 131 -2.91 -0.68 -12.36
CA VAL A 131 -3.50 0.02 -13.52
C VAL A 131 -2.89 1.41 -13.70
N HIS A 132 -2.77 2.19 -12.62
CA HIS A 132 -2.33 3.58 -12.70
C HIS A 132 -0.83 3.71 -13.00
N PHE A 133 0.00 2.92 -12.34
CA PHE A 133 1.46 2.99 -12.48
C PHE A 133 2.03 2.03 -13.53
N GLY A 134 1.20 1.19 -14.16
CA GLY A 134 1.64 0.23 -15.16
C GLY A 134 2.41 -0.96 -14.57
N LEU A 135 2.12 -1.36 -13.32
CA LEU A 135 2.78 -2.48 -12.67
C LEU A 135 2.24 -3.81 -13.24
N ILE A 136 3.12 -4.68 -13.71
CA ILE A 136 2.76 -5.98 -14.31
C ILE A 136 3.34 -7.18 -13.57
N GLY A 137 4.06 -6.95 -12.49
CA GLY A 137 4.55 -8.03 -11.63
C GLY A 137 3.43 -8.67 -10.80
N PRO A 138 3.71 -9.79 -10.13
CA PRO A 138 2.73 -10.48 -9.30
C PRO A 138 2.31 -9.64 -8.09
N THR A 139 1.01 -9.72 -7.74
CA THR A 139 0.42 -8.98 -6.61
C THR A 139 -0.24 -9.93 -5.62
N PHE A 140 -0.07 -9.65 -4.32
CA PHE A 140 -0.66 -10.44 -3.22
C PHE A 140 -1.15 -9.54 -2.10
N CYS A 141 -2.34 -9.86 -1.56
CA CYS A 141 -2.83 -9.31 -0.31
C CYS A 141 -2.83 -10.41 0.75
N LEU A 142 -2.36 -10.11 1.95
CA LEU A 142 -2.15 -11.04 3.06
C LEU A 142 -2.83 -10.51 4.31
N GLY A 143 -3.58 -11.37 5.02
CA GLY A 143 -4.00 -11.09 6.39
C GLY A 143 -2.81 -11.16 7.34
N GLU A 144 -2.68 -10.19 8.25
CA GLU A 144 -1.59 -10.13 9.22
C GLU A 144 -2.07 -9.50 10.53
N SER A 145 -1.84 -10.14 11.67
CA SER A 145 -2.18 -9.61 12.99
C SER A 145 -0.97 -8.95 13.66
N ASN A 146 -1.13 -7.71 14.12
CA ASN A 146 -0.21 -6.99 15.00
C ASN A 146 1.24 -6.76 14.51
N LYS A 147 1.56 -6.95 13.21
CA LYS A 147 2.95 -6.89 12.72
C LYS A 147 3.21 -5.92 11.58
N ARG A 148 2.21 -5.13 11.20
CA ARG A 148 2.28 -4.02 10.22
C ARG A 148 3.34 -4.16 9.13
N GLY A 149 3.08 -5.06 8.16
CA GLY A 149 3.92 -5.19 6.98
C GLY A 149 5.02 -6.27 7.04
N ILE A 150 5.20 -6.97 8.15
CA ILE A 150 6.25 -8.01 8.25
C ILE A 150 5.94 -9.18 7.32
N ALA A 151 4.67 -9.61 7.20
CA ALA A 151 4.27 -10.67 6.27
C ALA A 151 4.50 -10.24 4.82
N ALA A 152 4.12 -9.01 4.46
CA ALA A 152 4.36 -8.45 3.14
C ALA A 152 5.86 -8.37 2.83
N LEU A 153 6.66 -7.83 3.75
CA LEU A 153 8.13 -7.74 3.58
C LEU A 153 8.76 -9.13 3.42
N SER A 154 8.41 -10.09 4.28
CA SER A 154 8.96 -11.45 4.21
C SER A 154 8.60 -12.14 2.89
N THR A 155 7.38 -11.94 2.40
CA THR A 155 6.91 -12.49 1.13
C THR A 155 7.63 -11.83 -0.05
N ALA A 156 7.76 -10.52 -0.03
CA ALA A 156 8.47 -9.76 -1.05
C ALA A 156 9.94 -10.21 -1.19
N LEU A 157 10.64 -10.37 -0.08
CA LEU A 157 12.03 -10.86 -0.10
C LEU A 157 12.14 -12.27 -0.69
N ARG A 158 11.20 -13.17 -0.39
CA ARG A 158 11.15 -14.52 -1.00
C ARG A 158 10.89 -14.46 -2.50
N MET A 159 10.06 -13.54 -2.96
CA MET A 159 9.75 -13.37 -4.38
C MET A 159 10.97 -12.85 -5.15
N LEU A 160 11.68 -11.87 -4.59
CA LEU A 160 12.95 -11.38 -5.16
C LEU A 160 14.02 -12.50 -5.19
N GLU A 161 14.16 -13.29 -4.12
CA GLU A 161 15.07 -14.44 -4.07
C GLU A 161 14.82 -15.47 -5.18
N ARG A 162 13.55 -15.64 -5.56
CA ARG A 162 13.13 -16.58 -6.61
C ARG A 162 13.16 -15.99 -8.02
N GLY A 163 13.51 -14.72 -8.16
CA GLY A 163 13.47 -14.00 -9.43
C GLY A 163 12.07 -13.86 -10.01
N SER A 164 11.03 -13.81 -9.14
CA SER A 164 9.63 -13.67 -9.60
C SER A 164 9.32 -12.29 -10.17
N CYS A 165 10.13 -11.29 -9.83
CA CYS A 165 10.05 -9.92 -10.34
C CYS A 165 11.41 -9.24 -10.15
N GLU A 166 11.67 -8.15 -10.88
CA GLU A 166 12.90 -7.37 -10.78
C GLU A 166 12.90 -6.43 -9.57
N GLY A 167 11.71 -5.92 -9.23
CA GLY A 167 11.49 -5.08 -8.07
C GLY A 167 10.12 -5.36 -7.47
N ILE A 168 9.92 -4.98 -6.22
CA ILE A 168 8.68 -5.24 -5.50
C ILE A 168 8.37 -4.14 -4.50
N LEU A 169 7.11 -3.73 -4.47
CA LEU A 169 6.54 -2.92 -3.42
C LEU A 169 6.06 -3.84 -2.30
N ALA A 170 6.47 -3.58 -1.08
CA ALA A 170 6.03 -4.32 0.10
C ALA A 170 5.52 -3.34 1.15
N GLY A 171 4.35 -3.59 1.70
CA GLY A 171 3.78 -2.65 2.66
C GLY A 171 2.57 -3.15 3.40
N TRP A 172 1.99 -2.26 4.17
CA TRP A 172 0.75 -2.49 4.88
C TRP A 172 -0.20 -1.30 4.73
N VAL A 173 -1.48 -1.60 4.85
CA VAL A 173 -2.55 -0.60 4.97
C VAL A 173 -3.50 -1.09 6.05
N ASP A 174 -3.89 -0.23 6.97
CA ASP A 174 -4.93 -0.54 7.96
C ASP A 174 -5.85 0.65 8.19
N ASP A 175 -7.13 0.34 8.28
CA ASP A 175 -8.18 1.25 8.74
C ASP A 175 -8.94 0.61 9.92
N PRO A 176 -8.54 0.90 11.16
CA PRO A 176 -9.16 0.35 12.34
C PRO A 176 -10.49 1.06 12.73
N THR A 177 -11.05 1.90 11.89
CA THR A 177 -12.30 2.66 12.18
C THR A 177 -13.46 1.73 12.55
N VAL A 178 -13.45 0.50 12.04
CA VAL A 178 -14.39 -0.56 12.43
C VAL A 178 -14.42 -0.84 13.94
N LEU A 179 -13.34 -0.56 14.66
CA LEU A 179 -13.25 -0.74 16.12
C LEU A 179 -13.90 0.42 16.90
N GLY A 180 -14.39 1.44 16.22
CA GLY A 180 -14.98 2.64 16.81
C GLY A 180 -13.97 3.77 17.04
N GLU A 181 -14.49 4.95 17.35
CA GLU A 181 -13.72 6.21 17.47
C GLU A 181 -12.71 6.22 18.61
N GLN A 182 -12.86 5.37 19.63
CA GLN A 182 -11.98 5.31 20.80
C GLN A 182 -10.84 4.28 20.66
N THR A 183 -10.62 3.75 19.45
CA THR A 183 -9.51 2.83 19.25
C THR A 183 -8.16 3.53 19.41
N ASP A 184 -7.21 2.88 20.07
CA ASP A 184 -5.81 3.28 20.15
C ASP A 184 -5.01 2.82 18.90
N ARG A 185 -5.66 2.09 18.00
CA ARG A 185 -5.07 1.60 16.75
C ARG A 185 -4.96 2.72 15.75
N ALA A 186 -3.82 2.79 15.09
CA ALA A 186 -3.56 3.83 14.10
C ALA A 186 -4.01 3.38 12.71
N ALA A 187 -4.79 4.25 12.03
CA ALA A 187 -4.99 4.17 10.60
C ALA A 187 -3.74 4.62 9.86
N GLY A 188 -3.47 4.02 8.70
CA GLY A 188 -2.38 4.44 7.86
C GLY A 188 -1.92 3.40 6.84
N ALA A 189 -0.89 3.78 6.10
CA ALA A 189 -0.23 2.95 5.12
C ALA A 189 1.27 3.25 5.06
N LEU A 190 2.06 2.21 4.79
CA LEU A 190 3.47 2.35 4.47
C LEU A 190 3.84 1.32 3.41
N PHE A 191 4.50 1.77 2.35
CA PHE A 191 5.10 0.90 1.34
C PHE A 191 6.57 1.23 1.16
N VAL A 192 7.36 0.19 0.93
CA VAL A 192 8.76 0.29 0.55
C VAL A 192 9.00 -0.39 -0.79
N TYR A 193 9.92 0.16 -1.58
CA TYR A 193 10.35 -0.45 -2.84
C TYR A 193 11.68 -1.15 -2.68
N LEU A 194 11.73 -2.41 -3.06
CA LEU A 194 12.85 -3.32 -2.89
C LEU A 194 13.29 -3.92 -4.22
N THR A 195 14.60 -4.17 -4.36
CA THR A 195 15.18 -4.92 -5.49
C THR A 195 16.21 -5.93 -4.99
N ALA A 196 16.46 -6.96 -5.81
CA ALA A 196 17.54 -7.92 -5.56
C ALA A 196 18.91 -7.41 -6.05
N THR A 197 18.93 -6.31 -6.82
CA THR A 197 20.16 -5.75 -7.38
C THR A 197 20.70 -4.67 -6.44
N GLU A 198 21.97 -4.77 -6.09
CA GLU A 198 22.67 -3.70 -5.37
C GLU A 198 22.76 -2.45 -6.24
N THR A 199 22.47 -1.30 -5.65
CA THR A 199 22.63 0.00 -6.27
C THR A 199 23.25 0.97 -5.26
N ASP A 200 24.04 1.92 -5.74
CA ASP A 200 24.62 2.98 -4.91
C ASP A 200 23.56 3.94 -4.34
N THR A 201 22.33 3.87 -4.87
CA THR A 201 21.21 4.70 -4.45
C THR A 201 20.35 4.07 -3.35
N ALA A 202 20.72 2.89 -2.85
CA ALA A 202 19.97 2.22 -1.78
C ALA A 202 19.98 3.05 -0.47
N ILE A 203 18.81 3.17 0.16
CA ILE A 203 18.67 3.79 1.50
C ILE A 203 19.23 2.82 2.56
N ALA A 204 18.97 1.54 2.40
CA ALA A 204 19.40 0.49 3.30
C ALA A 204 19.59 -0.84 2.56
N ARG A 205 20.35 -1.73 3.20
CA ARG A 205 20.52 -3.11 2.74
C ARG A 205 19.84 -4.05 3.73
N LEU A 206 19.04 -4.96 3.21
CA LEU A 206 18.32 -5.95 4.00
C LEU A 206 18.95 -7.32 3.76
N THR A 207 19.26 -8.02 4.84
CA THR A 207 19.68 -9.43 4.78
C THR A 207 18.64 -10.28 5.47
N ARG A 208 18.27 -11.38 4.86
CA ARG A 208 17.39 -12.35 5.51
C ARG A 208 18.25 -13.31 6.33
N ASN A 209 18.08 -13.25 7.64
CA ASN A 209 18.63 -14.30 8.51
C ASN A 209 17.87 -15.60 8.25
N ALA A 210 18.60 -16.70 8.13
CA ALA A 210 18.07 -18.02 7.83
C ALA A 210 17.19 -18.56 8.98
#